data_d9023526a754f23f734da2fa38d16114
#
_entry.id   d9023526a754f23f734da2fa38d16114
#
_cell.length_a   1.000
_cell.length_b   1.000
_cell.length_c   1.000
_cell.angle_alpha   90.00
_cell.angle_beta   90.00
_cell.angle_gamma   90.00
#
_symmetry.space_group_name_H-M   'P 1'
#
loop_
_entity.id
_entity.type
_entity.pdbx_description
1 polymer ?
#
loop_
_entity_poly.entity_id
_entity_poly.type
_entity_poly.pdbx_seq_one_letter_code
_entity_poly.pdbx_strand_id
1 'polypeptide(L)'
;MTQTCLITGGAGFIGAHVTRELIKNNYKTIVLDDLSGGFEENVPREAQFIKGSITDHELINKIFEKNTISYVFHFAAYAAEGLSHFIKRFNYCNNLMGSVNLINASVNYGVKCFVFTSSIAVYGTNQLPMKESTIPSPEDPYGIAKYAVELDLKATSKMF
;
A
#
# COMPACT_ATOMS: atom_id res chain seq x y z
N MET A 1 22.91 -1.52 -11.79
CA MET A 1 21.99 -0.37 -11.81
C MET A 1 21.26 -0.33 -10.48
N THR A 2 21.12 0.83 -9.86
CA THR A 2 20.40 1.00 -8.59
C THR A 2 18.91 0.77 -8.82
N GLN A 3 18.30 -0.13 -8.05
CA GLN A 3 16.88 -0.44 -8.16
C GLN A 3 16.03 0.64 -7.47
N THR A 4 14.87 0.95 -8.04
CA THR A 4 13.97 1.96 -7.51
C THR A 4 12.80 1.30 -6.78
N CYS A 5 12.51 1.78 -5.57
CA CYS A 5 11.36 1.39 -4.76
C CYS A 5 10.33 2.54 -4.72
N LEU A 6 9.07 2.22 -4.94
CA LEU A 6 7.94 3.11 -4.64
C LEU A 6 7.38 2.73 -3.27
N ILE A 7 7.30 3.70 -2.37
CA ILE A 7 6.74 3.54 -1.03
C ILE A 7 5.49 4.42 -0.92
N THR A 8 4.31 3.84 -0.83
CA THR A 8 3.09 4.58 -0.58
C THR A 8 2.80 4.63 0.92
N GLY A 9 2.28 5.74 1.42
CA GLY A 9 2.16 5.97 2.86
C GLY A 9 3.50 6.20 3.55
N GLY A 10 4.50 6.71 2.79
CA GLY A 10 5.86 6.86 3.29
C GLY A 10 6.08 8.03 4.25
N ALA A 11 5.11 8.93 4.41
CA ALA A 11 5.10 9.96 5.43
C ALA A 11 4.49 9.47 6.77
N GLY A 12 3.87 8.28 6.77
CA GLY A 12 3.37 7.61 7.97
C GLY A 12 4.46 6.87 8.74
N PHE A 13 4.10 6.29 9.88
CA PHE A 13 5.04 5.64 10.80
C PHE A 13 5.82 4.49 10.14
N ILE A 14 5.11 3.49 9.61
CA ILE A 14 5.76 2.30 9.01
C ILE A 14 6.53 2.69 7.75
N GLY A 15 5.89 3.44 6.84
CA GLY A 15 6.48 3.81 5.56
C GLY A 15 7.76 4.64 5.69
N ALA A 16 7.83 5.56 6.65
CA ALA A 16 9.02 6.36 6.93
C ALA A 16 10.20 5.49 7.40
N HIS A 17 9.95 4.49 8.25
CA HIS A 17 10.99 3.55 8.70
C HIS A 17 11.49 2.66 7.55
N VAL A 18 10.58 2.11 6.74
CA VAL A 18 10.96 1.30 5.57
C VAL A 18 11.73 2.15 4.55
N THR A 19 11.32 3.39 4.31
CA THR A 19 12.03 4.30 3.39
C THR A 19 13.48 4.50 3.84
N ARG A 20 13.72 4.77 5.14
CA ARG A 20 15.08 4.92 5.70
C ARG A 20 15.91 3.66 5.54
N GLU A 21 15.31 2.50 5.76
CA GLU A 21 16.02 1.23 5.64
C GLU A 21 16.39 0.91 4.18
N LEU A 22 15.49 1.21 3.23
CA LEU A 22 15.78 1.07 1.80
C LEU A 22 16.92 1.99 1.34
N ILE A 23 16.95 3.24 1.81
CA ILE A 23 18.04 4.18 1.52
C ILE A 23 19.38 3.65 2.04
N LYS A 24 19.44 3.14 3.28
CA LYS A 24 20.66 2.52 3.85
C LYS A 24 21.15 1.35 3.01
N ASN A 25 20.25 0.62 2.37
CA ASN A 25 20.56 -0.50 1.48
C ASN A 25 20.78 -0.07 0.02
N ASN A 26 21.01 1.22 -0.23
CA ASN A 26 21.33 1.80 -1.52
C ASN A 26 20.23 1.67 -2.60
N TYR A 27 18.97 1.59 -2.21
CA TYR A 27 17.84 1.70 -3.14
C TYR A 27 17.53 3.18 -3.41
N LYS A 28 17.15 3.50 -4.67
CA LYS A 28 16.49 4.77 -4.97
C LYS A 28 15.03 4.68 -4.46
N THR A 29 14.60 5.67 -3.69
CA THR A 29 13.27 5.67 -3.07
C THR A 29 12.41 6.80 -3.59
N ILE A 30 11.17 6.47 -3.93
CA ILE A 30 10.10 7.41 -4.26
C ILE A 30 9.01 7.21 -3.21
N VAL A 31 8.65 8.27 -2.50
CA VAL A 31 7.58 8.27 -1.51
C VAL A 31 6.36 8.96 -2.10
N LEU A 32 5.22 8.27 -2.10
CA LEU A 32 3.91 8.82 -2.43
C LEU A 32 3.05 8.86 -1.18
N ASP A 33 2.59 10.05 -0.79
CA ASP A 33 1.72 10.25 0.38
C ASP A 33 0.87 11.51 0.19
N ASP A 34 -0.38 11.49 0.60
CA ASP A 34 -1.29 12.64 0.51
C ASP A 34 -1.28 13.50 1.79
N LEU A 35 -0.52 13.06 2.80
CA LEU A 35 -0.40 13.69 4.13
C LEU A 35 -1.72 13.72 4.93
N SER A 36 -2.69 12.86 4.59
CA SER A 36 -3.94 12.75 5.36
C SER A 36 -3.75 12.11 6.74
N GLY A 37 -2.68 11.34 6.94
CA GLY A 37 -2.35 10.69 8.22
C GLY A 37 -0.85 10.64 8.51
N GLY A 38 -0.03 11.29 7.68
CA GLY A 38 1.42 11.38 7.84
C GLY A 38 1.91 12.82 7.87
N PHE A 39 3.21 12.99 8.13
CA PHE A 39 3.86 14.30 8.19
C PHE A 39 5.03 14.33 7.20
N GLU A 40 5.16 15.41 6.43
CA GLU A 40 6.21 15.55 5.42
C GLU A 40 7.62 15.45 6.03
N GLU A 41 7.81 15.95 7.25
CA GLU A 41 9.07 15.86 8.00
C GLU A 41 9.50 14.42 8.32
N ASN A 42 8.62 13.43 8.25
CA ASN A 42 8.97 12.02 8.39
C ASN A 42 9.68 11.45 7.16
N VAL A 43 9.50 12.10 6.01
CA VAL A 43 10.10 11.64 4.74
C VAL A 43 11.59 11.98 4.74
N PRO A 44 12.49 10.99 4.55
CA PRO A 44 13.92 11.26 4.43
C PRO A 44 14.22 12.21 3.26
N ARG A 45 15.18 13.13 3.44
CA ARG A 45 15.57 14.11 2.43
C ARG A 45 16.16 13.48 1.15
N GLU A 46 16.69 12.28 1.27
CA GLU A 46 17.27 11.50 0.18
C GLU A 46 16.20 10.84 -0.69
N ALA A 47 14.97 10.73 -0.19
CA ALA A 47 13.84 10.18 -0.95
C ALA A 47 13.22 11.25 -1.85
N GLN A 48 12.83 10.85 -3.06
CA GLN A 48 11.98 11.70 -3.88
C GLN A 48 10.56 11.69 -3.30
N PHE A 49 10.09 12.82 -2.79
CA PHE A 49 8.72 12.94 -2.29
C PHE A 49 7.76 13.41 -3.38
N ILE A 50 6.62 12.75 -3.47
CA ILE A 50 5.49 13.10 -4.34
C ILE A 50 4.25 13.21 -3.45
N LYS A 51 3.72 14.41 -3.31
CA LYS A 51 2.46 14.64 -2.60
C LYS A 51 1.28 14.28 -3.50
N GLY A 52 0.50 13.27 -3.10
CA GLY A 52 -0.67 12.84 -3.85
C GLY A 52 -1.29 11.57 -3.31
N SER A 53 -2.51 11.28 -3.77
CA SER A 53 -3.29 10.13 -3.32
C SER A 53 -3.12 8.92 -4.24
N ILE A 54 -3.14 7.72 -3.67
CA ILE A 54 -3.22 6.46 -4.42
C ILE A 54 -4.55 6.29 -5.17
N THR A 55 -5.55 7.10 -4.86
CA THR A 55 -6.84 7.11 -5.58
C THR A 55 -6.75 7.87 -6.92
N ASP A 56 -5.71 8.68 -7.11
CA ASP A 56 -5.44 9.36 -8.38
C ASP A 56 -4.68 8.44 -9.34
N HIS A 57 -5.43 7.71 -10.17
CA HIS A 57 -4.86 6.74 -11.10
C HIS A 57 -3.97 7.39 -12.18
N GLU A 58 -4.26 8.66 -12.57
CA GLU A 58 -3.43 9.37 -13.54
C GLU A 58 -2.06 9.73 -12.95
N LEU A 59 -2.04 10.15 -11.68
CA LEU A 59 -0.80 10.39 -10.95
C LEU A 59 0.01 9.10 -10.84
N ILE A 60 -0.64 7.99 -10.46
CA ILE A 60 0.02 6.67 -10.39
C ILE A 60 0.67 6.32 -11.74
N ASN A 61 -0.08 6.38 -12.83
CA ASN A 61 0.46 6.09 -14.16
C ASN A 61 1.65 6.98 -14.50
N LYS A 62 1.57 8.30 -14.26
CA LYS A 62 2.68 9.24 -14.48
C LYS A 62 3.93 8.92 -13.66
N ILE A 63 3.76 8.40 -12.43
CA ILE A 63 4.89 7.98 -11.60
C ILE A 63 5.60 6.78 -12.24
N PHE A 64 4.85 5.78 -12.69
CA PHE A 64 5.40 4.59 -13.32
C PHE A 64 6.00 4.86 -14.71
N GLU A 65 5.37 5.73 -15.50
CA GLU A 65 5.90 6.17 -16.81
C GLU A 65 7.27 6.86 -16.71
N LYS A 66 7.46 7.67 -15.66
CA LYS A 66 8.69 8.45 -15.47
C LYS A 66 9.80 7.69 -14.76
N ASN A 67 9.49 6.55 -14.15
CA ASN A 67 10.44 5.84 -13.30
C ASN A 67 10.37 4.33 -13.55
N THR A 68 11.52 3.69 -13.71
CA THR A 68 11.61 2.23 -13.72
C THR A 68 11.53 1.71 -12.29
N ILE A 69 10.31 1.42 -11.81
CA ILE A 69 10.06 0.94 -10.45
C ILE A 69 10.27 -0.57 -10.41
N SER A 70 11.17 -1.03 -9.55
CA SER A 70 11.47 -2.45 -9.35
C SER A 70 10.61 -3.08 -8.26
N TYR A 71 10.32 -2.32 -7.21
CA TYR A 71 9.60 -2.80 -6.02
C TYR A 71 8.57 -1.77 -5.58
N VAL A 72 7.41 -2.26 -5.14
CA VAL A 72 6.37 -1.44 -4.51
C VAL A 72 6.18 -1.88 -3.07
N PHE A 73 6.24 -0.93 -2.14
CA PHE A 73 5.90 -1.10 -0.73
C PHE A 73 4.65 -0.30 -0.44
N HIS A 74 3.52 -0.99 -0.31
CA HIS A 74 2.22 -0.35 -0.19
C HIS A 74 1.74 -0.31 1.25
N PHE A 75 1.94 0.85 1.91
CA PHE A 75 1.51 1.14 3.28
C PHE A 75 0.38 2.16 3.36
N ALA A 76 0.11 2.90 2.29
CA ALA A 76 -0.97 3.86 2.25
C ALA A 76 -2.31 3.17 2.51
N ALA A 77 -3.03 3.60 3.54
CA ALA A 77 -4.34 3.12 3.90
C ALA A 77 -5.02 4.09 4.88
N TYR A 78 -6.33 4.15 4.86
CA TYR A 78 -7.09 4.77 5.94
C TYR A 78 -7.41 3.69 6.99
N ALA A 79 -6.57 3.61 8.02
CA ALA A 79 -6.61 2.54 9.03
C ALA A 79 -7.55 2.92 10.19
N ALA A 80 -8.84 3.01 9.91
CA ALA A 80 -9.87 3.34 10.91
C ALA A 80 -10.97 2.26 10.91
N GLU A 81 -10.64 1.09 11.48
CA GLU A 81 -11.50 -0.10 11.51
C GLU A 81 -12.92 0.20 11.98
N GLY A 82 -13.08 0.70 13.22
CA GLY A 82 -14.40 1.01 13.78
C GLY A 82 -15.17 2.09 13.02
N LEU A 83 -14.47 3.10 12.46
CA LEU A 83 -15.10 4.16 11.69
C LEU A 83 -15.52 3.68 10.29
N SER A 84 -14.91 2.60 9.77
CA SER A 84 -15.13 2.09 8.42
C SER A 84 -16.61 1.77 8.14
N HIS A 85 -17.38 1.36 9.15
CA HIS A 85 -18.81 1.11 9.04
C HIS A 85 -19.61 2.34 8.59
N PHE A 86 -19.19 3.54 8.98
CA PHE A 86 -19.89 4.80 8.72
C PHE A 86 -19.39 5.49 7.44
N ILE A 87 -18.17 5.15 6.97
CA ILE A 87 -17.51 5.79 5.83
C ILE A 87 -17.17 4.78 4.71
N LYS A 88 -18.04 3.79 4.48
CA LYS A 88 -17.80 2.66 3.56
C LYS A 88 -17.25 3.09 2.21
N ARG A 89 -17.89 4.06 1.54
CA ARG A 89 -17.42 4.54 0.23
C ARG A 89 -16.00 5.08 0.29
N PHE A 90 -15.71 5.93 1.27
CA PHE A 90 -14.38 6.49 1.47
C PHE A 90 -13.36 5.38 1.76
N ASN A 91 -13.72 4.44 2.65
CA ASN A 91 -12.88 3.31 2.99
C ASN A 91 -12.54 2.45 1.76
N TYR A 92 -13.54 2.06 0.95
CA TYR A 92 -13.29 1.26 -0.24
C TYR A 92 -12.55 2.03 -1.34
N CYS A 93 -12.82 3.32 -1.52
CA CYS A 93 -12.06 4.14 -2.46
C CYS A 93 -10.56 4.18 -2.10
N ASN A 94 -10.24 4.42 -0.84
CA ASN A 94 -8.84 4.51 -0.41
C ASN A 94 -8.19 3.12 -0.31
N ASN A 95 -8.79 2.19 0.43
CA ASN A 95 -8.11 0.94 0.81
C ASN A 95 -8.22 -0.17 -0.25
N LEU A 96 -9.24 -0.15 -1.11
CA LEU A 96 -9.39 -1.12 -2.19
C LEU A 96 -9.04 -0.52 -3.56
N MET A 97 -9.75 0.53 -4.00
CA MET A 97 -9.51 1.08 -5.33
C MET A 97 -8.12 1.70 -5.47
N GLY A 98 -7.63 2.40 -4.42
CA GLY A 98 -6.25 2.88 -4.41
C GLY A 98 -5.21 1.75 -4.55
N SER A 99 -5.46 0.61 -3.89
CA SER A 99 -4.60 -0.58 -4.05
C SER A 99 -4.67 -1.17 -5.46
N VAL A 100 -5.88 -1.26 -6.04
CA VAL A 100 -6.09 -1.75 -7.42
C VAL A 100 -5.34 -0.87 -8.43
N ASN A 101 -5.35 0.46 -8.28
CA ASN A 101 -4.58 1.35 -9.14
C ASN A 101 -3.07 1.00 -9.15
N LEU A 102 -2.52 0.74 -7.96
CA LEU A 102 -1.10 0.37 -7.81
C LEU A 102 -0.80 -1.02 -8.36
N ILE A 103 -1.69 -2.00 -8.14
CA ILE A 103 -1.54 -3.36 -8.67
C ILE A 103 -1.55 -3.33 -10.20
N ASN A 104 -2.53 -2.64 -10.81
CA ASN A 104 -2.61 -2.51 -12.26
C ASN A 104 -1.34 -1.86 -12.85
N ALA A 105 -0.89 -0.75 -12.26
CA ALA A 105 0.34 -0.11 -12.71
C ALA A 105 1.55 -1.05 -12.53
N SER A 106 1.62 -1.77 -11.42
CA SER A 106 2.71 -2.71 -11.15
C SER A 106 2.80 -3.83 -12.19
N VAL A 107 1.67 -4.40 -12.59
CA VAL A 107 1.60 -5.39 -13.67
C VAL A 107 2.02 -4.78 -15.00
N ASN A 108 1.42 -3.64 -15.39
CA ASN A 108 1.66 -2.99 -16.68
C ASN A 108 3.13 -2.59 -16.88
N TYR A 109 3.82 -2.23 -15.81
CA TYR A 109 5.22 -1.76 -15.86
C TYR A 109 6.24 -2.79 -15.36
N GLY A 110 5.82 -4.03 -15.11
CA GLY A 110 6.73 -5.15 -14.82
C GLY A 110 7.44 -5.03 -13.47
N VAL A 111 6.74 -4.62 -12.42
CA VAL A 111 7.27 -4.59 -11.05
C VAL A 111 7.65 -6.01 -10.62
N LYS A 112 8.85 -6.16 -10.04
CA LYS A 112 9.39 -7.48 -9.64
C LYS A 112 8.75 -8.04 -8.36
N CYS A 113 8.38 -7.16 -7.44
CA CYS A 113 7.77 -7.55 -6.17
C CYS A 113 6.88 -6.42 -5.65
N PHE A 114 5.70 -6.80 -5.19
CA PHE A 114 4.72 -5.93 -4.55
C PHE A 114 4.52 -6.39 -3.10
N VAL A 115 4.88 -5.56 -2.15
CA VAL A 115 4.71 -5.79 -0.71
C VAL A 115 3.48 -5.04 -0.24
N PHE A 116 2.50 -5.76 0.28
CA PHE A 116 1.24 -5.19 0.78
C PHE A 116 1.11 -5.37 2.29
N THR A 117 0.77 -4.30 2.98
CA THR A 117 0.44 -4.38 4.41
C THR A 117 -1.04 -4.70 4.59
N SER A 118 -1.32 -5.95 4.92
CA SER A 118 -2.66 -6.38 5.30
C SER A 118 -2.98 -6.00 6.76
N SER A 119 -3.90 -6.69 7.41
CA SER A 119 -4.33 -6.39 8.78
C SER A 119 -4.84 -7.65 9.47
N ILE A 120 -4.75 -7.69 10.81
CA ILE A 120 -5.42 -8.71 11.62
C ILE A 120 -6.95 -8.64 11.49
N ALA A 121 -7.51 -7.49 11.08
CA ALA A 121 -8.95 -7.34 10.81
C ALA A 121 -9.48 -8.31 9.74
N VAL A 122 -8.61 -8.92 8.93
CA VAL A 122 -9.02 -9.94 7.95
C VAL A 122 -9.52 -11.22 8.61
N TYR A 123 -9.13 -11.49 9.88
CA TYR A 123 -9.53 -12.72 10.59
C TYR A 123 -10.84 -12.60 11.36
N GLY A 124 -11.32 -11.37 11.66
CA GLY A 124 -12.47 -11.15 12.55
C GLY A 124 -12.15 -11.38 14.03
N THR A 125 -13.14 -11.25 14.89
CA THR A 125 -12.95 -11.19 16.36
C THR A 125 -12.96 -12.57 17.06
N ASN A 126 -13.55 -13.58 16.44
CA ASN A 126 -13.86 -14.85 17.11
C ASN A 126 -12.84 -15.97 16.90
N GLN A 127 -11.65 -15.65 16.38
CA GLN A 127 -10.64 -16.64 15.98
C GLN A 127 -9.29 -16.43 16.72
N LEU A 128 -9.34 -16.40 18.04
CA LEU A 128 -8.13 -16.23 18.87
C LEU A 128 -7.56 -17.59 19.35
N PRO A 129 -6.23 -17.74 19.40
CA PRO A 129 -5.20 -16.84 18.86
C PRO A 129 -5.15 -16.91 17.33
N MET A 130 -4.99 -15.74 16.68
CA MET A 130 -4.87 -15.66 15.23
C MET A 130 -3.55 -16.29 14.76
N LYS A 131 -3.61 -17.04 13.66
CA LYS A 131 -2.46 -17.69 13.00
C LYS A 131 -2.58 -17.49 11.49
N GLU A 132 -1.48 -17.66 10.76
CA GLU A 132 -1.49 -17.58 9.29
C GLU A 132 -2.40 -18.63 8.62
N SER A 133 -2.67 -19.74 9.32
CA SER A 133 -3.61 -20.78 8.86
C SER A 133 -5.07 -20.49 9.20
N THR A 134 -5.36 -19.41 9.95
CA THR A 134 -6.73 -19.02 10.29
C THR A 134 -7.47 -18.60 9.04
N ILE A 135 -8.69 -19.09 8.84
CA ILE A 135 -9.51 -18.75 7.68
C ILE A 135 -9.98 -17.29 7.83
N PRO A 136 -9.70 -16.41 6.87
CA PRO A 136 -10.16 -15.04 6.91
C PRO A 136 -11.68 -14.92 7.00
N SER A 137 -12.17 -14.11 7.94
CA SER A 137 -13.59 -13.84 8.17
C SER A 137 -13.79 -12.39 8.63
N PRO A 138 -13.46 -11.39 7.76
CA PRO A 138 -13.52 -9.98 8.15
C PRO A 138 -14.96 -9.55 8.50
N GLU A 139 -15.11 -8.78 9.56
CA GLU A 139 -16.41 -8.35 10.12
C GLU A 139 -16.71 -6.87 9.87
N ASP A 140 -15.75 -6.11 9.35
CA ASP A 140 -15.88 -4.68 9.08
C ASP A 140 -15.40 -4.31 7.68
N PRO A 141 -15.83 -3.15 7.12
CA PRO A 141 -15.44 -2.72 5.78
C PRO A 141 -13.94 -2.52 5.57
N TYR A 142 -13.18 -2.20 6.62
CA TYR A 142 -11.72 -2.07 6.53
C TYR A 142 -11.07 -3.45 6.33
N GLY A 143 -11.42 -4.43 7.17
CA GLY A 143 -10.95 -5.81 7.04
C GLY A 143 -11.36 -6.44 5.70
N ILE A 144 -12.62 -6.21 5.27
CA ILE A 144 -13.11 -6.65 3.95
C ILE A 144 -12.26 -6.07 2.82
N ALA A 145 -11.95 -4.77 2.86
CA ALA A 145 -11.11 -4.14 1.84
C ALA A 145 -9.70 -4.72 1.82
N LYS A 146 -9.08 -4.94 2.99
CA LYS A 146 -7.76 -5.55 3.09
C LYS A 146 -7.76 -6.98 2.55
N TYR A 147 -8.73 -7.79 2.91
CA TYR A 147 -8.85 -9.16 2.41
C TYR A 147 -9.12 -9.22 0.90
N ALA A 148 -9.93 -8.30 0.37
CA ALA A 148 -10.17 -8.22 -1.07
C ALA A 148 -8.85 -7.96 -1.85
N VAL A 149 -7.98 -7.09 -1.33
CA VAL A 149 -6.65 -6.85 -1.93
C VAL A 149 -5.76 -8.10 -1.86
N GLU A 150 -5.79 -8.86 -0.76
CA GLU A 150 -5.05 -10.14 -0.67
C GLU A 150 -5.51 -11.13 -1.75
N LEU A 151 -6.82 -11.24 -1.94
CA LEU A 151 -7.39 -12.13 -2.97
C LEU A 151 -6.99 -11.69 -4.38
N ASP A 152 -7.03 -10.38 -4.65
CA ASP A 152 -6.62 -9.82 -5.94
C ASP A 152 -5.13 -10.05 -6.21
N LEU A 153 -4.26 -9.77 -5.24
CA LEU A 153 -2.82 -10.06 -5.34
C LEU A 153 -2.54 -11.55 -5.57
N LYS A 154 -3.27 -12.44 -4.88
CA LYS A 154 -3.15 -13.89 -5.07
C LYS A 154 -3.61 -14.34 -6.46
N ALA A 155 -4.62 -13.70 -7.01
CA ALA A 155 -5.07 -13.95 -8.39
C ALA A 155 -4.05 -13.42 -9.41
N THR A 156 -3.59 -12.19 -9.22
CA THR A 156 -2.62 -11.51 -10.08
C THR A 156 -1.30 -12.29 -10.15
N SER A 157 -0.76 -12.75 -9.01
CA SER A 157 0.51 -13.50 -8.96
C SER A 157 0.49 -14.87 -9.64
N LYS A 158 -0.68 -15.37 -10.03
CA LYS A 158 -0.80 -16.61 -10.82
C LYS A 158 -0.76 -16.36 -12.31
N MET A 159 -0.97 -15.12 -12.73
CA MET A 159 -1.07 -14.76 -14.15
C MET A 159 0.18 -14.01 -14.64
N PHE A 160 0.85 -13.34 -13.75
CA PHE A 160 2.01 -12.47 -14.00
C PHE A 160 3.18 -12.78 -13.06
#